data_efcda49e29d2bf5fb0d6dd9176bdde96
#
_entry.id   efcda49e29d2bf5fb0d6dd9176bdde96
#
_cell.length_a   1.000
_cell.length_b   1.000
_cell.length_c   1.000
_cell.angle_alpha   90.00
_cell.angle_beta   90.00
_cell.angle_gamma   90.00
#
_symmetry.space_group_name_H-M   'P 1'
#
loop_
_entity.id
_entity.type
_entity.pdbx_description
1 polymer ?
#
loop_
_entity_poly.entity_id
_entity_poly.type
_entity_poly.pdbx_seq_one_letter_code
_entity_poly.pdbx_strand_id
1 'polypeptide(L)'
;MRFFIGDKEKKLVNRLHDGDKTAMQDFYALYADYIASVGARYIDNDDDLKDLMQDCMVKMITSIGQFDYRGPGSLQAWVTRIMVNVSLSFLKQKRTEAFVALDTDLPDEPDNGYPPLDEI
;
A
#
# COMPACT_ATOMS: atom_id res chain seq x y z
N MET A 1 -10.61 23.59 12.03
CA MET A 1 -9.91 22.34 12.18
C MET A 1 -9.51 21.72 10.86
N ARG A 2 -10.46 21.51 9.97
CA ARG A 2 -10.12 20.99 8.66
C ARG A 2 -9.12 21.85 7.92
N PHE A 3 -9.22 23.14 8.09
CA PHE A 3 -8.35 24.09 7.44
C PHE A 3 -6.89 23.80 7.79
N PHE A 4 -6.61 23.60 9.09
CA PHE A 4 -5.25 23.33 9.53
C PHE A 4 -4.76 21.98 9.07
N ILE A 5 -5.64 20.98 9.06
CA ILE A 5 -5.27 19.65 8.64
C ILE A 5 -4.89 19.65 7.17
N GLY A 6 -5.69 20.31 6.35
CA GLY A 6 -5.39 20.40 4.92
C GLY A 6 -4.11 21.14 4.63
N ASP A 7 -3.84 22.20 5.38
CA ASP A 7 -2.62 22.98 5.21
C ASP A 7 -1.39 22.16 5.58
N LYS A 8 -1.47 21.40 6.67
CA LYS A 8 -0.37 20.52 7.07
C LYS A 8 -0.14 19.41 6.08
N GLU A 9 -1.22 18.84 5.54
CA GLU A 9 -1.11 17.80 4.52
C GLU A 9 -0.40 18.34 3.29
N LYS A 10 -0.77 19.52 2.84
CA LYS A 10 -0.16 20.11 1.65
C LYS A 10 1.32 20.36 1.85
N LYS A 11 1.68 20.86 3.02
CA LYS A 11 3.09 21.09 3.34
C LYS A 11 3.86 19.77 3.37
N LEU A 12 3.27 18.74 3.94
CA LEU A 12 3.90 17.42 3.98
C LEU A 12 4.09 16.89 2.57
N VAL A 13 3.09 16.99 1.71
CA VAL A 13 3.19 16.53 0.34
C VAL A 13 4.29 17.28 -0.40
N ASN A 14 4.38 18.60 -0.21
CA ASN A 14 5.44 19.37 -0.87
C ASN A 14 6.82 18.92 -0.42
N ARG A 15 6.99 18.66 0.87
CA ARG A 15 8.27 18.17 1.38
C ARG A 15 8.60 16.78 0.84
N LEU A 16 7.57 15.93 0.70
CA LEU A 16 7.78 14.60 0.13
C LEU A 16 8.20 14.70 -1.34
N HIS A 17 7.58 15.62 -2.08
CA HIS A 17 7.94 15.83 -3.48
C HIS A 17 9.37 16.34 -3.60
N ASP A 18 9.83 17.11 -2.61
CA ASP A 18 11.18 17.64 -2.62
C ASP A 18 12.24 16.63 -2.18
N GLY A 19 11.82 15.44 -1.78
CA GLY A 19 12.75 14.39 -1.35
C GLY A 19 13.28 14.57 0.05
N ASP A 20 12.58 15.32 0.89
CA ASP A 20 12.97 15.57 2.28
C ASP A 20 12.84 14.27 3.07
N LYS A 21 13.95 13.77 3.60
CA LYS A 21 13.96 12.52 4.35
C LYS A 21 13.14 12.61 5.64
N THR A 22 13.14 13.77 6.26
CA THR A 22 12.34 13.98 7.47
C THR A 22 10.86 13.89 7.14
N ALA A 23 10.46 14.33 5.94
CA ALA A 23 9.08 14.22 5.52
C ALA A 23 8.62 12.78 5.42
N MET A 24 9.50 11.86 5.02
CA MET A 24 9.16 10.45 4.97
C MET A 24 8.89 9.89 6.36
N GLN A 25 9.71 10.28 7.32
CA GLN A 25 9.51 9.88 8.70
C GLN A 25 8.19 10.44 9.25
N ASP A 26 7.91 11.69 8.96
CA ASP A 26 6.67 12.34 9.39
C ASP A 26 5.45 11.67 8.75
N PHE A 27 5.56 11.34 7.49
CA PHE A 27 4.50 10.65 6.77
C PHE A 27 4.23 9.28 7.41
N TYR A 28 5.27 8.52 7.66
CA TYR A 28 5.11 7.21 8.27
C TYR A 28 4.50 7.34 9.66
N ALA A 29 4.99 8.27 10.47
CA ALA A 29 4.45 8.47 11.81
C ALA A 29 2.96 8.84 11.76
N LEU A 30 2.57 9.62 10.77
CA LEU A 30 1.18 10.06 10.65
C LEU A 30 0.25 8.94 10.23
N TYR A 31 0.71 8.06 9.33
CA TYR A 31 -0.16 7.07 8.71
C TYR A 31 0.08 5.63 9.14
N ALA A 32 1.09 5.36 9.99
CA ALA A 32 1.43 3.98 10.32
C ALA A 32 0.25 3.22 10.94
N ASP A 33 -0.45 3.85 11.88
CA ASP A 33 -1.58 3.19 12.54
C ASP A 33 -2.72 2.96 11.57
N TYR A 34 -2.96 3.92 10.70
CA TYR A 34 -4.01 3.78 9.70
C TYR A 34 -3.67 2.67 8.71
N ILE A 35 -2.42 2.64 8.25
CA ILE A 35 -1.96 1.61 7.33
C ILE A 35 -2.10 0.23 7.98
N ALA A 36 -1.70 0.11 9.24
CA ALA A 36 -1.81 -1.15 9.95
C ALA A 36 -3.27 -1.57 10.10
N SER A 37 -4.16 -0.62 10.39
CA SER A 37 -5.58 -0.96 10.59
C SER A 37 -6.24 -1.40 9.28
N VAL A 38 -5.87 -0.78 8.17
CA VAL A 38 -6.41 -1.20 6.88
C VAL A 38 -5.85 -2.57 6.50
N GLY A 39 -4.53 -2.75 6.67
CA GLY A 39 -3.90 -4.03 6.35
C GLY A 39 -4.46 -5.18 7.17
N ALA A 40 -4.80 -4.94 8.43
CA ALA A 40 -5.33 -5.97 9.30
C ALA A 40 -6.69 -6.48 8.86
N ARG A 41 -7.38 -5.76 7.99
CA ARG A 41 -8.64 -6.24 7.43
C ARG A 41 -8.42 -7.36 6.42
N TYR A 42 -7.23 -7.43 5.86
CA TYR A 42 -6.88 -8.42 4.83
C TYR A 42 -5.98 -9.52 5.36
N ILE A 43 -5.15 -9.21 6.35
CA ILE A 43 -4.09 -10.10 6.84
C ILE A 43 -4.23 -10.23 8.35
N ASP A 44 -4.34 -11.46 8.84
CA ASP A 44 -4.42 -11.68 10.30
C ASP A 44 -3.15 -12.24 10.90
N ASN A 45 -2.14 -12.53 10.10
CA ASN A 45 -0.85 -13.01 10.60
C ASN A 45 0.09 -11.81 10.77
N ASP A 46 0.70 -11.68 11.94
CA ASP A 46 1.52 -10.50 12.24
C ASP A 46 2.74 -10.38 11.33
N ASP A 47 3.39 -11.48 11.01
CA ASP A 47 4.56 -11.43 10.12
C ASP A 47 4.17 -10.99 8.72
N ASP A 48 3.07 -11.52 8.23
CA ASP A 48 2.57 -11.14 6.92
C ASP A 48 2.11 -9.68 6.91
N LEU A 49 1.53 -9.21 8.02
CA LEU A 49 1.12 -7.82 8.11
C LEU A 49 2.33 -6.89 8.06
N LYS A 50 3.42 -7.24 8.71
CA LYS A 50 4.64 -6.45 8.63
C LYS A 50 5.19 -6.39 7.22
N ASP A 51 5.18 -7.53 6.52
CA ASP A 51 5.62 -7.56 5.13
C ASP A 51 4.73 -6.70 4.25
N LEU A 52 3.42 -6.79 4.46
CA LEU A 52 2.47 -5.99 3.72
C LEU A 52 2.71 -4.49 3.95
N MET A 53 2.91 -4.10 5.20
CA MET A 53 3.15 -2.70 5.52
C MET A 53 4.42 -2.19 4.85
N GLN A 54 5.46 -3.01 4.83
CA GLN A 54 6.71 -2.64 4.18
C GLN A 54 6.49 -2.46 2.67
N ASP A 55 5.78 -3.39 2.04
CA ASP A 55 5.48 -3.29 0.62
C ASP A 55 4.69 -2.02 0.31
N CYS A 56 3.72 -1.69 1.17
CA CYS A 56 2.93 -0.49 1.00
C CYS A 56 3.79 0.77 1.09
N MET A 57 4.70 0.81 2.06
CA MET A 57 5.58 1.95 2.22
C MET A 57 6.50 2.12 1.02
N VAL A 58 7.06 1.03 0.50
CA VAL A 58 7.89 1.10 -0.69
C VAL A 58 7.08 1.65 -1.86
N LYS A 59 5.85 1.18 -2.04
CA LYS A 59 5.01 1.64 -3.13
C LYS A 59 4.68 3.12 -2.97
N MET A 60 4.40 3.56 -1.75
CA MET A 60 4.10 4.96 -1.49
C MET A 60 5.31 5.85 -1.76
N ILE A 61 6.49 5.42 -1.28
CA ILE A 61 7.71 6.19 -1.48
C ILE A 61 8.02 6.32 -2.97
N THR A 62 7.87 5.24 -3.72
CA THR A 62 8.21 5.26 -5.14
C THR A 62 7.16 5.96 -5.99
N SER A 63 5.94 6.14 -5.46
CA SER A 63 4.84 6.73 -6.22
C SER A 63 4.49 8.15 -5.80
N ILE A 64 5.06 8.64 -4.70
CA ILE A 64 4.66 9.95 -4.16
C ILE A 64 4.92 11.08 -5.15
N GLY A 65 5.92 10.92 -6.01
CA GLY A 65 6.21 11.95 -7.00
C GLY A 65 5.10 12.15 -8.00
N GLN A 66 4.24 11.15 -8.16
CA GLN A 66 3.10 11.23 -9.08
C GLN A 66 1.81 11.63 -8.40
N PHE A 67 1.84 11.76 -7.08
CA PHE A 67 0.65 12.15 -6.34
C PHE A 67 0.38 13.63 -6.51
N ASP A 68 -0.86 13.97 -6.82
CA ASP A 68 -1.28 15.34 -7.01
C ASP A 68 -2.25 15.70 -5.88
N TYR A 69 -1.85 16.64 -5.04
CA TYR A 69 -2.67 17.03 -3.89
C TYR A 69 -3.91 17.77 -4.36
N ARG A 70 -5.07 17.31 -3.94
CA ARG A 70 -6.35 17.87 -4.38
C ARG A 70 -7.23 18.33 -3.22
N GLY A 71 -6.62 18.65 -2.09
CA GLY A 71 -7.35 19.16 -0.94
C GLY A 71 -7.35 18.19 0.23
N PRO A 72 -7.98 18.60 1.34
CA PRO A 72 -8.01 17.76 2.54
C PRO A 72 -8.61 16.39 2.26
N GLY A 73 -7.96 15.37 2.75
CA GLY A 73 -8.41 13.99 2.55
C GLY A 73 -7.87 13.33 1.30
N SER A 74 -7.29 14.10 0.37
CA SER A 74 -6.77 13.48 -0.87
C SER A 74 -5.58 12.60 -0.58
N LEU A 75 -4.73 12.96 0.38
CA LEU A 75 -3.59 12.13 0.73
C LEU A 75 -4.06 10.81 1.36
N GLN A 76 -5.01 10.87 2.27
CA GLN A 76 -5.54 9.65 2.88
C GLN A 76 -6.20 8.75 1.84
N ALA A 77 -6.93 9.33 0.89
CA ALA A 77 -7.54 8.55 -0.17
C ALA A 77 -6.49 7.86 -1.04
N TRP A 78 -5.40 8.55 -1.32
CA TRP A 78 -4.30 7.98 -2.10
C TRP A 78 -3.62 6.84 -1.33
N VAL A 79 -3.37 7.05 -0.03
CA VAL A 79 -2.80 6.01 0.83
C VAL A 79 -3.71 4.79 0.83
N THR A 80 -5.01 4.99 1.00
CA THR A 80 -5.97 3.89 1.05
C THR A 80 -5.99 3.11 -0.25
N ARG A 81 -5.95 3.79 -1.39
CA ARG A 81 -5.94 3.11 -2.69
C ARG A 81 -4.72 2.22 -2.82
N ILE A 82 -3.54 2.73 -2.43
CA ILE A 82 -2.33 1.93 -2.49
C ILE A 82 -2.44 0.73 -1.56
N MET A 83 -2.95 0.96 -0.33
CA MET A 83 -3.12 -0.12 0.64
C MET A 83 -4.00 -1.24 0.10
N VAL A 84 -5.14 -0.89 -0.47
CA VAL A 84 -6.06 -1.87 -1.00
C VAL A 84 -5.41 -2.64 -2.14
N ASN A 85 -4.79 -1.94 -3.08
CA ASN A 85 -4.17 -2.58 -4.24
C ASN A 85 -3.03 -3.51 -3.84
N VAL A 86 -2.16 -3.06 -2.94
CA VAL A 86 -1.03 -3.87 -2.50
C VAL A 86 -1.54 -5.06 -1.68
N SER A 87 -2.56 -4.86 -0.86
CA SER A 87 -3.14 -5.95 -0.06
C SER A 87 -3.72 -7.04 -0.94
N LEU A 88 -4.45 -6.66 -1.98
CA LEU A 88 -5.02 -7.64 -2.89
C LEU A 88 -3.94 -8.41 -3.65
N SER A 89 -2.89 -7.71 -4.07
CA SER A 89 -1.77 -8.36 -4.74
C SER A 89 -1.04 -9.31 -3.79
N PHE A 90 -0.87 -8.90 -2.55
CA PHE A 90 -0.22 -9.72 -1.54
C PHE A 90 -1.01 -11.01 -1.30
N LEU A 91 -2.33 -10.89 -1.16
CA LEU A 91 -3.19 -12.04 -0.95
C LEU A 91 -3.16 -12.98 -2.15
N LYS A 92 -3.15 -12.43 -3.35
CA LYS A 92 -3.07 -13.24 -4.55
C LYS A 92 -1.77 -14.03 -4.58
N GLN A 93 -0.67 -13.38 -4.26
CA GLN A 93 0.63 -14.03 -4.24
C GLN A 93 0.67 -15.14 -3.19
N LYS A 94 0.16 -14.89 -2.00
CA LYS A 94 0.12 -15.89 -0.93
C LYS A 94 -0.74 -17.08 -1.33
N ARG A 95 -1.86 -16.84 -1.96
CA ARG A 95 -2.75 -17.91 -2.40
C ARG A 95 -2.06 -18.76 -3.47
N THR A 96 -1.36 -18.15 -4.38
CA THR A 96 -0.63 -18.85 -5.43
C THR A 96 0.47 -19.71 -4.83
N GLU A 97 1.22 -19.17 -3.87
CA GLU A 97 2.28 -19.92 -3.20
C GLU A 97 1.71 -21.13 -2.47
N ALA A 98 0.60 -20.95 -1.78
CA ALA A 98 -0.03 -22.05 -1.06
C ALA A 98 -0.53 -23.12 -2.03
N PHE A 99 -1.09 -22.71 -3.13
CA PHE A 99 -1.58 -23.65 -4.15
C PHE A 99 -0.42 -24.46 -4.72
N VAL A 100 0.68 -23.81 -5.04
CA VAL A 100 1.84 -24.50 -5.57
C VAL A 100 2.40 -25.47 -4.54
N ALA A 101 2.46 -25.06 -3.29
CA ALA A 101 2.97 -25.93 -2.23
C ALA A 101 2.11 -27.16 -2.02
N LEU A 102 0.79 -27.02 -2.18
CA LEU A 102 -0.12 -28.13 -2.00
C LEU A 102 -0.11 -29.09 -3.18
N ASP A 103 0.28 -28.61 -4.33
CA ASP A 103 0.08 -29.36 -5.56
C ASP A 103 1.35 -29.45 -6.36
N THR A 104 2.40 -29.92 -5.71
CA THR A 104 3.71 -29.97 -6.33
C THR A 104 3.79 -30.98 -7.45
N ASP A 105 2.82 -31.89 -7.52
CA ASP A 105 2.81 -32.90 -8.56
C ASP A 105 2.15 -32.48 -9.84
N LEU A 106 1.48 -31.35 -9.84
CA LEU A 106 0.81 -30.88 -11.03
C LEU A 106 1.83 -30.32 -12.00
N PRO A 107 1.60 -30.52 -13.29
CA PRO A 107 2.46 -29.88 -14.27
C PRO A 107 2.35 -28.38 -14.13
N ASP A 108 3.41 -27.71 -14.54
CA ASP A 108 3.43 -26.28 -14.56
C ASP A 108 2.26 -25.75 -15.28
N GLU A 109 1.43 -25.02 -14.59
CA GLU A 109 0.30 -24.38 -15.17
C GLU A 109 0.76 -23.07 -15.72
N PRO A 110 0.52 -22.82 -16.99
CA PRO A 110 0.81 -21.46 -17.47
C PRO A 110 -0.09 -20.50 -16.77
N ASP A 111 0.44 -19.33 -16.50
CA ASP A 111 -0.26 -18.32 -15.83
C ASP A 111 -1.41 -17.77 -16.55
N ASN A 112 -1.67 -18.22 -17.75
CA ASN A 112 -2.68 -17.62 -18.59
C ASN A 112 -4.07 -17.98 -18.15
N GLY A 113 -4.24 -18.79 -17.14
CA GLY A 113 -5.55 -19.10 -16.63
C GLY A 113 -6.16 -18.01 -15.80
N TYR A 114 -5.37 -17.03 -15.41
CA TYR A 114 -5.88 -16.00 -14.49
C TYR A 114 -5.69 -14.65 -15.09
N PRO A 115 -6.76 -13.88 -15.20
CA PRO A 115 -6.59 -12.49 -15.62
C PRO A 115 -5.87 -11.75 -14.52
N PRO A 116 -5.06 -10.75 -14.86
CA PRO A 116 -4.42 -9.93 -13.86
C PRO A 116 -5.45 -9.20 -13.02
N LEU A 117 -5.12 -8.99 -11.76
CA LEU A 117 -6.05 -8.32 -10.86
C LEU A 117 -6.37 -6.91 -11.32
N ASP A 118 -5.45 -6.27 -11.95
CA ASP A 118 -5.66 -4.90 -12.40
C ASP A 118 -6.64 -4.82 -13.57
N GLU A 119 -7.01 -5.92 -14.17
CA GLU A 119 -8.02 -5.94 -15.20
C GLU A 119 -9.43 -6.09 -14.65
N ILE A 120 -9.57 -6.29 -13.40
CA ILE A 120 -10.88 -6.49 -12.77
C ILE A 120 -11.50 -5.16 -12.27
#